data_f7e9b40e55a5eb0ec06c9e4b7f0867b4
#
_entry.id   f7e9b40e55a5eb0ec06c9e4b7f0867b4
#
_cell.length_a   1.000
_cell.length_b   1.000
_cell.length_c   1.000
_cell.angle_alpha   90.00
_cell.angle_beta   90.00
_cell.angle_gamma   90.00
#
_symmetry.space_group_name_H-M   'P 1'
#
loop_
_entity.id
_entity.type
_entity.pdbx_description
1 polymer ?
#
loop_
_entity_poly.entity_id
_entity_poly.type
_entity_poly.pdbx_seq_one_letter_code
_entity_poly.pdbx_strand_id
1 'polypeptide(L)'
;LLDTLEDLKNSVNYAMTQCGYPEHTLDEVRRYVGNGILLLMQRAIPGGKDDPNFDKAFTLFKEHYGKHCNDTTKPYAGIMELLHTLKENNIKIAIVSNKADFAVKELNAIYFKDLILVAIGEKESEGIRKKPAPDTVIEALKQLGSTAENSVYIGDSDVDIETARNSGMDEILCDWGFRGEEFLKQHGAKIIIKKPDEILSLIGIE
;
A
#
# COMPACT_ATOMS: atom_id res chain seq x y z
N LEU A 1 4.40 -5.03 1.76
CA LEU A 1 5.46 -4.87 2.76
C LEU A 1 4.90 -4.98 4.19
N LEU A 2 3.98 -4.10 4.60
CA LEU A 2 3.39 -4.03 5.94
C LEU A 2 1.93 -4.51 5.93
N ASP A 3 1.56 -5.32 6.92
CA ASP A 3 0.17 -5.60 7.25
C ASP A 3 -0.35 -4.47 8.14
N THR A 4 -1.19 -3.62 7.54
CA THR A 4 -1.77 -2.43 8.19
C THR A 4 -3.29 -2.58 8.39
N LEU A 5 -3.85 -3.74 8.08
CA LEU A 5 -5.31 -3.89 7.97
C LEU A 5 -6.02 -3.78 9.31
N GLU A 6 -5.42 -4.33 10.37
CA GLU A 6 -6.02 -4.28 11.71
C GLU A 6 -6.13 -2.85 12.25
N ASP A 7 -5.10 -2.03 12.06
CA ASP A 7 -5.11 -0.63 12.49
C ASP A 7 -6.13 0.19 11.68
N LEU A 8 -6.28 -0.10 10.38
CA LEU A 8 -7.33 0.49 9.55
C LEU A 8 -8.71 0.10 10.07
N LYS A 9 -8.96 -1.19 10.35
CA LYS A 9 -10.24 -1.69 10.89
C LYS A 9 -10.56 -1.02 12.22
N ASN A 10 -9.61 -0.96 13.13
CA ASN A 10 -9.80 -0.35 14.45
C ASN A 10 -10.19 1.13 14.32
N SER A 11 -9.55 1.86 13.41
CA SER A 11 -9.86 3.28 13.18
C SER A 11 -11.21 3.50 12.46
N VAL A 12 -11.57 2.62 11.53
CA VAL A 12 -12.91 2.62 10.92
C VAL A 12 -13.96 2.39 12.00
N ASN A 13 -13.81 1.33 12.80
CA ASN A 13 -14.77 0.96 13.84
C ASN A 13 -14.89 2.01 14.95
N TYR A 14 -13.80 2.66 15.33
CA TYR A 14 -13.85 3.82 16.20
C TYR A 14 -14.81 4.90 15.65
N ALA A 15 -14.62 5.29 14.38
CA ALA A 15 -15.47 6.29 13.76
C ALA A 15 -16.93 5.83 13.63
N MET A 16 -17.16 4.56 13.28
CA MET A 16 -18.51 3.97 13.20
C MET A 16 -19.21 4.04 14.55
N THR A 17 -18.60 3.56 15.61
CA THR A 17 -19.15 3.57 16.96
C THR A 17 -19.51 4.99 17.44
N GLN A 18 -18.61 5.97 17.21
CA GLN A 18 -18.83 7.37 17.57
C GLN A 18 -19.97 8.04 16.77
N CYS A 19 -20.35 7.48 15.64
CA CYS A 19 -21.48 7.95 14.83
C CYS A 19 -22.75 7.09 14.99
N GLY A 20 -22.73 6.07 15.85
CA GLY A 20 -23.87 5.18 16.09
C GLY A 20 -24.10 4.14 14.99
N TYR A 21 -23.09 3.83 14.20
CA TYR A 21 -23.13 2.80 13.16
C TYR A 21 -22.58 1.46 13.69
N PRO A 22 -22.97 0.33 13.08
CA PRO A 22 -22.40 -0.97 13.42
C PRO A 22 -20.92 -1.04 13.03
N GLU A 23 -20.17 -1.83 13.77
CA GLU A 23 -18.77 -2.15 13.46
C GLU A 23 -18.66 -3.08 12.26
N HIS A 24 -17.53 -3.00 11.56
CA HIS A 24 -17.17 -3.86 10.45
C HIS A 24 -16.17 -4.94 10.86
N THR A 25 -16.31 -6.10 10.25
CA THR A 25 -15.34 -7.19 10.36
C THR A 25 -14.06 -6.85 9.58
N LEU A 26 -12.98 -7.58 9.86
CA LEU A 26 -11.70 -7.42 9.14
C LEU A 26 -11.87 -7.67 7.63
N ASP A 27 -12.68 -8.66 7.25
CA ASP A 27 -12.92 -9.00 5.84
C ASP A 27 -13.74 -7.93 5.11
N GLU A 28 -14.67 -7.26 5.79
CA GLU A 28 -15.39 -6.12 5.23
C GLU A 28 -14.44 -4.95 4.98
N VAL A 29 -13.64 -4.58 5.99
CA VAL A 29 -12.66 -3.49 5.84
C VAL A 29 -11.63 -3.83 4.77
N ARG A 30 -11.17 -5.08 4.67
CA ARG A 30 -10.28 -5.53 3.57
C ARG A 30 -10.88 -5.25 2.20
N ARG A 31 -12.18 -5.49 2.00
CA ARG A 31 -12.88 -5.18 0.74
C ARG A 31 -13.01 -3.68 0.48
N TYR A 32 -13.08 -2.88 1.53
CA TYR A 32 -13.20 -1.42 1.42
C TYR A 32 -11.87 -0.74 1.12
N VAL A 33 -10.73 -1.33 1.52
CA VAL A 33 -9.39 -0.78 1.27
C VAL A 33 -9.11 -0.70 -0.24
N GLY A 34 -8.35 0.31 -0.62
CA GLY A 34 -7.93 0.61 -1.98
C GLY A 34 -8.34 2.03 -2.40
N ASN A 35 -7.48 2.69 -3.16
CA ASN A 35 -7.67 4.05 -3.67
C ASN A 35 -7.81 5.16 -2.60
N GLY A 36 -7.19 4.96 -1.42
CA GLY A 36 -7.08 5.95 -0.36
C GLY A 36 -8.18 5.90 0.70
N ILE A 37 -7.95 6.65 1.78
CA ILE A 37 -8.80 6.61 3.00
C ILE A 37 -10.19 7.24 2.80
N LEU A 38 -10.32 8.18 1.85
CA LEU A 38 -11.62 8.77 1.54
C LEU A 38 -12.58 7.70 1.01
N LEU A 39 -12.11 6.88 0.05
CA LEU A 39 -12.91 5.83 -0.55
C LEU A 39 -13.18 4.68 0.43
N LEU A 40 -12.23 4.37 1.30
CA LEU A 40 -12.42 3.45 2.43
C LEU A 40 -13.63 3.88 3.28
N MET A 41 -13.67 5.13 3.71
CA MET A 41 -14.75 5.63 4.55
C MET A 41 -16.08 5.76 3.80
N GLN A 42 -16.06 6.11 2.51
CA GLN A 42 -17.29 6.10 1.68
C GLN A 42 -17.92 4.71 1.57
N ARG A 43 -17.10 3.66 1.57
CA ARG A 43 -17.58 2.26 1.52
C ARG A 43 -18.01 1.74 2.89
N ALA A 44 -17.41 2.24 3.96
CA ALA A 44 -17.72 1.82 5.31
C ALA A 44 -19.00 2.46 5.87
N ILE A 45 -19.30 3.70 5.50
CA ILE A 45 -20.47 4.40 5.99
C ILE A 45 -21.72 3.98 5.21
N PRO A 46 -22.84 3.62 5.86
CA PRO A 46 -24.04 3.07 5.17
C PRO A 46 -24.61 3.95 4.06
N GLY A 47 -24.60 5.27 4.24
CA GLY A 47 -25.04 6.26 3.23
C GLY A 47 -23.93 6.72 2.30
N GLY A 48 -22.71 6.20 2.44
CA GLY A 48 -21.55 6.64 1.68
C GLY A 48 -21.24 8.11 1.89
N LYS A 49 -20.84 8.79 0.81
CA LYS A 49 -20.50 10.23 0.83
C LYS A 49 -21.71 11.13 1.14
N ASP A 50 -22.91 10.66 0.83
CA ASP A 50 -24.16 11.43 1.00
C ASP A 50 -24.75 11.30 2.42
N ASP A 51 -24.13 10.50 3.28
CA ASP A 51 -24.53 10.35 4.67
C ASP A 51 -24.31 11.67 5.45
N PRO A 52 -25.30 12.14 6.23
CA PRO A 52 -25.17 13.38 6.98
C PRO A 52 -24.05 13.39 8.02
N ASN A 53 -23.57 12.23 8.46
CA ASN A 53 -22.45 12.10 9.39
C ASN A 53 -21.12 11.82 8.68
N PHE A 54 -21.06 11.83 7.34
CA PHE A 54 -19.84 11.46 6.61
C PHE A 54 -18.62 12.28 7.04
N ASP A 55 -18.74 13.61 7.04
CA ASP A 55 -17.61 14.50 7.38
C ASP A 55 -17.15 14.32 8.83
N LYS A 56 -18.10 14.09 9.76
CA LYS A 56 -17.81 13.78 11.16
C LYS A 56 -17.05 12.45 11.28
N ALA A 57 -17.58 11.39 10.67
CA ALA A 57 -16.97 10.06 10.72
C ALA A 57 -15.58 10.05 10.06
N PHE A 58 -15.42 10.75 8.93
CA PHE A 58 -14.14 10.86 8.25
C PHE A 58 -13.09 11.64 9.07
N THR A 59 -13.53 12.68 9.79
CA THR A 59 -12.65 13.44 10.70
C THR A 59 -12.21 12.56 11.87
N LEU A 60 -13.15 11.87 12.53
CA LEU A 60 -12.86 10.94 13.62
C LEU A 60 -11.90 9.81 13.19
N PHE A 61 -12.12 9.25 12.00
CA PHE A 61 -11.21 8.27 11.42
C PHE A 61 -9.79 8.83 11.27
N LYS A 62 -9.65 10.01 10.67
CA LYS A 62 -8.33 10.63 10.44
C LYS A 62 -7.59 10.91 11.75
N GLU A 63 -8.28 11.42 12.74
CA GLU A 63 -7.69 11.72 14.06
C GLU A 63 -7.26 10.45 14.79
N HIS A 64 -8.10 9.41 14.75
CA HIS A 64 -7.78 8.12 15.37
C HIS A 64 -6.65 7.43 14.62
N TYR A 65 -6.77 7.29 13.29
CA TYR A 65 -5.76 6.63 12.49
C TYR A 65 -4.40 7.34 12.53
N GLY A 66 -4.40 8.66 12.61
CA GLY A 66 -3.16 9.44 12.78
C GLY A 66 -2.38 9.13 14.05
N LYS A 67 -3.05 8.63 15.10
CA LYS A 67 -2.42 8.25 16.38
C LYS A 67 -2.17 6.75 16.50
N HIS A 68 -2.98 5.93 15.81
CA HIS A 68 -3.07 4.48 15.99
C HIS A 68 -2.74 3.68 14.73
N CYS A 69 -2.13 4.31 13.72
CA CYS A 69 -1.82 3.64 12.44
C CYS A 69 -0.63 2.66 12.51
N ASN A 70 -0.05 2.50 13.69
CA ASN A 70 1.10 1.65 13.94
C ASN A 70 1.02 0.87 15.27
N ASP A 71 -0.17 0.63 15.78
CA ASP A 71 -0.38 -0.13 17.03
C ASP A 71 -0.20 -1.63 16.82
N THR A 72 -0.65 -2.15 15.67
CA THR A 72 -0.56 -3.57 15.29
C THR A 72 0.14 -3.80 13.96
N THR A 73 0.44 -2.75 13.23
CA THR A 73 1.15 -2.79 11.94
C THR A 73 2.49 -3.51 12.09
N LYS A 74 2.81 -4.39 11.16
CA LYS A 74 4.07 -5.16 11.13
C LYS A 74 4.42 -5.60 9.72
N PRO A 75 5.70 -5.91 9.43
CA PRO A 75 6.07 -6.55 8.17
C PRO A 75 5.37 -7.90 8.01
N TYR A 76 4.93 -8.23 6.81
CA TYR A 76 4.51 -9.59 6.49
C TYR A 76 5.68 -10.58 6.69
N ALA A 77 5.36 -11.84 6.98
CA ALA A 77 6.36 -12.89 7.16
C ALA A 77 7.26 -13.01 5.92
N GLY A 78 8.58 -13.10 6.12
CA GLY A 78 9.58 -13.21 5.06
C GLY A 78 10.00 -11.87 4.41
N ILE A 79 9.33 -10.76 4.71
CA ILE A 79 9.68 -9.45 4.12
C ILE A 79 11.05 -8.97 4.60
N MET A 80 11.34 -9.07 5.89
CA MET A 80 12.61 -8.59 6.42
C MET A 80 13.79 -9.38 5.86
N GLU A 81 13.66 -10.70 5.77
CA GLU A 81 14.63 -11.60 5.19
C GLU A 81 14.87 -11.25 3.70
N LEU A 82 13.80 -11.07 2.94
CA LEU A 82 13.88 -10.62 1.54
C LEU A 82 14.66 -9.31 1.41
N LEU A 83 14.30 -8.29 2.19
CA LEU A 83 14.92 -6.96 2.11
C LEU A 83 16.42 -7.02 2.46
N HIS A 84 16.82 -7.83 3.43
CA HIS A 84 18.22 -8.06 3.76
C HIS A 84 18.97 -8.72 2.59
N THR A 85 18.41 -9.80 2.01
CA THR A 85 19.01 -10.48 0.86
C THR A 85 19.15 -9.55 -0.35
N LEU A 86 18.12 -8.74 -0.63
CA LEU A 86 18.18 -7.75 -1.72
C LEU A 86 19.29 -6.72 -1.49
N LYS A 87 19.43 -6.21 -0.27
CA LYS A 87 20.47 -5.27 0.10
C LYS A 87 21.87 -5.88 -0.05
N GLU A 88 22.08 -7.10 0.43
CA GLU A 88 23.35 -7.84 0.32
C GLU A 88 23.75 -8.05 -1.15
N ASN A 89 22.78 -8.20 -2.05
CA ASN A 89 23.00 -8.31 -3.49
C ASN A 89 23.02 -6.94 -4.21
N ASN A 90 23.10 -5.83 -3.48
CA ASN A 90 23.14 -4.47 -4.02
C ASN A 90 21.91 -4.09 -4.86
N ILE A 91 20.77 -4.72 -4.65
CA ILE A 91 19.50 -4.35 -5.28
C ILE A 91 18.95 -3.12 -4.59
N LYS A 92 18.70 -2.06 -5.37
CA LYS A 92 18.12 -0.83 -4.88
C LYS A 92 16.60 -0.97 -4.72
N ILE A 93 16.06 -0.47 -3.63
CA ILE A 93 14.66 -0.63 -3.27
C ILE A 93 14.03 0.74 -3.02
N ALA A 94 12.81 0.93 -3.53
CA ALA A 94 11.97 2.08 -3.21
C ALA A 94 10.56 1.65 -2.80
N ILE A 95 9.91 2.46 -1.97
CA ILE A 95 8.48 2.36 -1.67
C ILE A 95 7.74 3.46 -2.44
N VAL A 96 6.65 3.09 -3.11
CA VAL A 96 5.66 4.02 -3.69
C VAL A 96 4.27 3.66 -3.19
N SER A 97 3.54 4.62 -2.61
CA SER A 97 2.27 4.35 -1.94
C SER A 97 1.26 5.49 -2.14
N ASN A 98 -0.04 5.15 -2.17
CA ASN A 98 -1.13 6.12 -2.08
C ASN A 98 -1.48 6.55 -0.63
N LYS A 99 -0.69 6.11 0.35
CA LYS A 99 -0.71 6.65 1.71
C LYS A 99 -0.02 8.03 1.71
N ALA A 100 -0.43 8.95 2.58
CA ALA A 100 0.19 10.26 2.72
C ALA A 100 1.72 10.17 2.89
N ASP A 101 2.48 11.02 2.21
CA ASP A 101 3.94 10.95 2.11
C ASP A 101 4.65 10.95 3.47
N PHE A 102 4.20 11.79 4.39
CA PHE A 102 4.77 11.82 5.75
C PHE A 102 4.61 10.47 6.47
N ALA A 103 3.45 9.82 6.32
CA ALA A 103 3.18 8.54 6.98
C ALA A 103 3.97 7.38 6.33
N VAL A 104 4.19 7.42 5.00
CA VAL A 104 5.07 6.45 4.33
C VAL A 104 6.51 6.58 4.83
N LYS A 105 7.01 7.81 4.96
CA LYS A 105 8.37 8.09 5.46
C LYS A 105 8.54 7.67 6.91
N GLU A 106 7.54 7.94 7.76
CA GLU A 106 7.55 7.53 9.16
C GLU A 106 7.60 6.00 9.30
N LEU A 107 6.72 5.27 8.62
CA LEU A 107 6.72 3.81 8.63
C LEU A 107 8.02 3.23 8.05
N ASN A 108 8.56 3.82 6.99
CA ASN A 108 9.86 3.43 6.45
C ASN A 108 10.99 3.61 7.47
N ALA A 109 10.99 4.73 8.19
CA ALA A 109 11.99 4.99 9.22
C ALA A 109 11.91 4.02 10.41
N ILE A 110 10.70 3.57 10.76
CA ILE A 110 10.47 2.60 11.84
C ILE A 110 10.91 1.19 11.42
N TYR A 111 10.48 0.73 10.25
CA TYR A 111 10.61 -0.68 9.86
C TYR A 111 11.77 -0.97 8.92
N PHE A 112 12.16 -0.02 8.04
CA PHE A 112 13.03 -0.30 6.89
C PHE A 112 14.18 0.71 6.72
N LYS A 113 14.46 1.53 7.73
CA LYS A 113 15.40 2.67 7.67
C LYS A 113 16.70 2.41 6.93
N ASP A 114 17.34 1.27 7.22
CA ASP A 114 18.65 0.92 6.64
C ASP A 114 18.55 0.02 5.40
N LEU A 115 17.34 -0.36 5.01
CA LEU A 115 17.06 -1.29 3.91
C LEU A 115 16.49 -0.56 2.70
N ILE A 116 15.63 0.43 2.91
CA ILE A 116 14.94 1.16 1.84
C ILE A 116 15.23 2.66 1.97
N LEU A 117 15.99 3.20 1.02
CA LEU A 117 16.44 4.59 1.04
C LEU A 117 15.42 5.57 0.44
N VAL A 118 14.58 5.10 -0.48
CA VAL A 118 13.59 5.91 -1.18
C VAL A 118 12.19 5.48 -0.76
N ALA A 119 11.43 6.40 -0.17
CA ALA A 119 10.04 6.16 0.23
C ALA A 119 9.19 7.38 -0.14
N ILE A 120 8.25 7.17 -1.06
CA ILE A 120 7.40 8.23 -1.63
C ILE A 120 5.93 7.85 -1.41
N GLY A 121 5.21 8.74 -0.77
CA GLY A 121 3.78 8.66 -0.60
C GLY A 121 2.99 9.51 -1.59
N GLU A 122 1.70 9.66 -1.34
CA GLU A 122 0.80 10.54 -2.09
C GLU A 122 1.14 11.99 -1.81
N LYS A 123 1.19 12.81 -2.87
CA LYS A 123 1.51 14.25 -2.88
C LYS A 123 0.63 15.03 -3.86
N GLU A 124 -0.64 14.70 -3.97
CA GLU A 124 -1.56 15.39 -4.89
C GLU A 124 -1.65 16.90 -4.59
N SER A 125 -1.49 17.30 -3.33
CA SER A 125 -1.42 18.71 -2.95
C SER A 125 -0.22 19.47 -3.54
N GLU A 126 0.85 18.75 -3.95
CA GLU A 126 2.03 19.29 -4.62
C GLU A 126 1.95 19.15 -6.16
N GLY A 127 0.80 18.71 -6.70
CA GLY A 127 0.59 18.50 -8.12
C GLY A 127 1.15 17.18 -8.67
N ILE A 128 1.59 16.27 -7.83
CA ILE A 128 2.08 14.94 -8.20
C ILE A 128 0.91 13.96 -8.13
N ARG A 129 0.53 13.40 -9.27
CA ARG A 129 -0.60 12.45 -9.33
C ARG A 129 -0.25 11.15 -8.60
N LYS A 130 -1.22 10.65 -7.83
CA LYS A 130 -1.08 9.35 -7.14
C LYS A 130 -1.22 8.18 -8.11
N LYS A 131 -0.86 6.98 -7.67
CA LYS A 131 -1.12 5.74 -8.39
C LYS A 131 -2.61 5.61 -8.75
N PRO A 132 -2.93 5.17 -9.99
CA PRO A 132 -2.10 4.50 -10.97
C PRO A 132 -1.31 5.42 -11.92
N ALA A 133 -1.26 6.75 -11.72
CA ALA A 133 -0.36 7.59 -12.48
C ALA A 133 1.11 7.22 -12.19
N PRO A 134 2.02 7.32 -13.19
CA PRO A 134 3.41 6.88 -13.04
C PRO A 134 4.30 7.87 -12.28
N ASP A 135 3.79 9.05 -11.91
CA ASP A 135 4.56 10.19 -11.43
C ASP A 135 5.47 9.85 -10.25
N THR A 136 4.92 9.17 -9.22
CA THR A 136 5.68 8.75 -8.02
C THR A 136 6.70 7.66 -8.33
N VAL A 137 6.41 6.78 -9.30
CA VAL A 137 7.36 5.74 -9.75
C VAL A 137 8.52 6.37 -10.51
N ILE A 138 8.25 7.31 -11.42
CA ILE A 138 9.29 8.03 -12.16
C ILE A 138 10.22 8.78 -11.20
N GLU A 139 9.66 9.42 -10.18
CA GLU A 139 10.48 10.10 -9.16
C GLU A 139 11.31 9.09 -8.34
N ALA A 140 10.74 7.94 -7.97
CA ALA A 140 11.48 6.89 -7.28
C ALA A 140 12.65 6.34 -8.13
N LEU A 141 12.42 6.05 -9.41
CA LEU A 141 13.46 5.59 -10.34
C LEU A 141 14.58 6.62 -10.47
N LYS A 142 14.24 7.89 -10.57
CA LYS A 142 15.23 8.99 -10.62
C LYS A 142 16.09 9.03 -9.34
N GLN A 143 15.48 8.92 -8.17
CA GLN A 143 16.21 8.92 -6.88
C GLN A 143 17.08 7.67 -6.72
N LEU A 144 16.66 6.52 -7.24
CA LEU A 144 17.46 5.29 -7.27
C LEU A 144 18.60 5.33 -8.32
N GLY A 145 18.53 6.25 -9.28
CA GLY A 145 19.42 6.25 -10.45
C GLY A 145 19.20 4.98 -11.30
N SER A 146 17.94 4.58 -11.52
CA SER A 146 17.53 3.40 -12.29
C SER A 146 16.58 3.81 -13.43
N THR A 147 16.20 2.83 -14.25
CA THR A 147 15.23 2.99 -15.34
C THR A 147 14.12 1.95 -15.22
N ALA A 148 13.02 2.11 -15.95
CA ALA A 148 11.93 1.16 -15.95
C ALA A 148 12.35 -0.23 -16.42
N GLU A 149 13.19 -0.29 -17.45
CA GLU A 149 13.69 -1.54 -18.05
C GLU A 149 14.60 -2.34 -17.08
N ASN A 150 15.24 -1.66 -16.13
CA ASN A 150 16.13 -2.27 -15.14
C ASN A 150 15.47 -2.42 -13.77
N SER A 151 14.15 -2.32 -13.72
CA SER A 151 13.40 -2.34 -12.48
C SER A 151 12.13 -3.17 -12.62
N VAL A 152 11.67 -3.75 -11.52
CA VAL A 152 10.40 -4.46 -11.44
C VAL A 152 9.49 -3.79 -10.42
N TYR A 153 8.22 -3.68 -10.74
CA TYR A 153 7.20 -3.16 -9.85
C TYR A 153 6.54 -4.31 -9.07
N ILE A 154 6.49 -4.18 -7.74
CA ILE A 154 5.88 -5.20 -6.88
C ILE A 154 4.69 -4.59 -6.17
N GLY A 155 3.52 -5.23 -6.28
CA GLY A 155 2.27 -4.74 -5.70
C GLY A 155 1.29 -5.83 -5.31
N ASP A 156 0.08 -5.44 -4.87
CA ASP A 156 -0.94 -6.38 -4.38
C ASP A 156 -2.37 -6.01 -4.83
N SER A 157 -2.51 -5.10 -5.81
CA SER A 157 -3.82 -4.58 -6.22
C SER A 157 -3.91 -4.29 -7.72
N ASP A 158 -5.13 -4.08 -8.20
CA ASP A 158 -5.45 -3.56 -9.52
C ASP A 158 -4.75 -2.24 -9.83
N VAL A 159 -4.67 -1.35 -8.84
CA VAL A 159 -3.94 -0.08 -8.96
C VAL A 159 -2.46 -0.31 -9.25
N ASP A 160 -1.85 -1.34 -8.66
CA ASP A 160 -0.44 -1.65 -8.86
C ASP A 160 -0.17 -2.22 -10.26
N ILE A 161 -1.07 -3.07 -10.77
CA ILE A 161 -1.02 -3.56 -12.15
C ILE A 161 -1.03 -2.38 -13.14
N GLU A 162 -1.98 -1.44 -12.95
CA GLU A 162 -2.06 -0.26 -13.80
C GLU A 162 -0.85 0.65 -13.63
N THR A 163 -0.33 0.80 -12.41
CA THR A 163 0.87 1.61 -12.14
C THR A 163 2.09 1.06 -12.87
N ALA A 164 2.34 -0.24 -12.79
CA ALA A 164 3.43 -0.89 -13.51
C ALA A 164 3.31 -0.67 -15.02
N ARG A 165 2.11 -0.90 -15.58
CA ARG A 165 1.82 -0.67 -17.00
C ARG A 165 2.07 0.78 -17.42
N ASN A 166 1.55 1.75 -16.63
CA ASN A 166 1.70 3.17 -16.93
C ASN A 166 3.14 3.68 -16.77
N SER A 167 3.96 2.96 -16.00
CA SER A 167 5.39 3.25 -15.79
C SER A 167 6.30 2.50 -16.76
N GLY A 168 5.75 1.61 -17.60
CA GLY A 168 6.54 0.79 -18.53
C GLY A 168 7.41 -0.26 -17.83
N MET A 169 7.01 -0.73 -16.64
CA MET A 169 7.75 -1.72 -15.84
C MET A 169 7.09 -3.10 -15.93
N ASP A 170 7.90 -4.13 -15.80
CA ASP A 170 7.38 -5.46 -15.48
C ASP A 170 6.81 -5.49 -14.05
N GLU A 171 5.84 -6.40 -13.82
CA GLU A 171 5.12 -6.51 -12.56
C GLU A 171 5.24 -7.89 -11.92
N ILE A 172 5.33 -7.91 -10.59
CA ILE A 172 5.16 -9.10 -9.75
C ILE A 172 4.09 -8.76 -8.71
N LEU A 173 3.01 -9.55 -8.65
CA LEU A 173 1.92 -9.33 -7.72
C LEU A 173 1.98 -10.31 -6.54
N CYS A 174 1.68 -9.80 -5.35
CA CYS A 174 1.69 -10.56 -4.10
C CYS A 174 0.28 -10.97 -3.71
N ASP A 175 0.03 -12.28 -3.48
CA ASP A 175 -1.31 -12.74 -3.08
C ASP A 175 -1.62 -12.51 -1.59
N TRP A 176 -0.61 -12.35 -0.75
CA TRP A 176 -0.78 -12.08 0.69
C TRP A 176 -1.23 -10.66 1.03
N GLY A 177 -1.41 -9.79 0.04
CA GLY A 177 -1.92 -8.43 0.21
C GLY A 177 -3.43 -8.36 0.42
N PHE A 178 -4.03 -7.21 0.09
CA PHE A 178 -5.44 -6.97 0.37
C PHE A 178 -6.40 -7.67 -0.60
N ARG A 179 -5.99 -7.98 -1.84
CA ARG A 179 -6.88 -8.43 -2.92
C ARG A 179 -6.92 -9.94 -3.12
N GLY A 180 -5.78 -10.63 -2.96
CA GLY A 180 -5.64 -12.06 -3.16
C GLY A 180 -5.58 -12.48 -4.64
N GLU A 181 -5.15 -13.73 -4.85
CA GLU A 181 -4.79 -14.30 -6.15
C GLU A 181 -5.90 -14.21 -7.20
N GLU A 182 -7.13 -14.60 -6.83
CA GLU A 182 -8.27 -14.66 -7.76
C GLU A 182 -8.59 -13.27 -8.33
N PHE A 183 -8.64 -12.25 -7.47
CA PHE A 183 -8.87 -10.88 -7.91
C PHE A 183 -7.75 -10.38 -8.83
N LEU A 184 -6.49 -10.65 -8.48
CA LEU A 184 -5.35 -10.23 -9.29
C LEU A 184 -5.35 -10.86 -10.68
N LYS A 185 -5.71 -12.17 -10.78
CA LYS A 185 -5.87 -12.86 -12.07
C LYS A 185 -6.96 -12.22 -12.93
N GLN A 186 -8.10 -11.90 -12.34
CA GLN A 186 -9.22 -11.26 -13.05
C GLN A 186 -8.86 -9.87 -13.60
N HIS A 187 -7.88 -9.17 -12.96
CA HIS A 187 -7.40 -7.86 -13.39
C HIS A 187 -6.15 -7.93 -14.29
N GLY A 188 -5.75 -9.15 -14.70
CA GLY A 188 -4.71 -9.34 -15.71
C GLY A 188 -3.28 -9.34 -15.17
N ALA A 189 -3.10 -9.72 -13.89
CA ALA A 189 -1.76 -9.95 -13.33
C ALA A 189 -1.04 -11.07 -14.09
N LYS A 190 0.20 -10.84 -14.49
CA LYS A 190 1.03 -11.80 -15.25
C LYS A 190 1.76 -12.78 -14.34
N ILE A 191 2.33 -12.26 -13.25
CA ILE A 191 3.10 -13.04 -12.28
C ILE A 191 2.49 -12.79 -10.91
N ILE A 192 2.10 -13.87 -10.22
CA ILE A 192 1.57 -13.82 -8.85
C ILE A 192 2.40 -14.75 -7.99
N ILE A 193 2.93 -14.23 -6.89
CA ILE A 193 3.75 -14.96 -5.93
C ILE A 193 3.01 -15.12 -4.60
N LYS A 194 3.34 -16.20 -3.88
CA LYS A 194 2.71 -16.54 -2.60
C LYS A 194 3.61 -16.29 -1.39
N LYS A 195 4.93 -16.12 -1.65
CA LYS A 195 5.93 -15.85 -0.62
C LYS A 195 6.92 -14.79 -1.09
N PRO A 196 7.45 -13.96 -0.17
CA PRO A 196 8.41 -12.93 -0.53
C PRO A 196 9.69 -13.44 -1.18
N ASP A 197 10.19 -14.60 -0.77
CA ASP A 197 11.43 -15.22 -1.28
C ASP A 197 11.35 -15.62 -2.76
N GLU A 198 10.15 -15.86 -3.29
CA GLU A 198 9.97 -16.14 -4.72
C GLU A 198 10.44 -15.00 -5.63
N ILE A 199 10.50 -13.77 -5.12
CA ILE A 199 11.04 -12.61 -5.85
C ILE A 199 12.50 -12.86 -6.25
N LEU A 200 13.32 -13.45 -5.36
CA LEU A 200 14.73 -13.64 -5.59
C LEU A 200 15.02 -14.41 -6.88
N SER A 201 14.35 -15.54 -7.05
CA SER A 201 14.52 -16.37 -8.27
C SER A 201 14.03 -15.66 -9.54
N LEU A 202 12.95 -14.84 -9.43
CA LEU A 202 12.41 -14.09 -10.58
C LEU A 202 13.34 -12.97 -11.05
N ILE A 203 14.19 -12.45 -10.16
CA ILE A 203 15.19 -11.42 -10.50
C ILE A 203 16.61 -11.98 -10.64
N GLY A 204 16.78 -13.32 -10.65
CA GLY A 204 18.04 -13.98 -10.90
C GLY A 204 19.01 -14.02 -9.71
N ILE A 205 18.51 -14.00 -8.48
CA ILE A 205 19.27 -14.20 -7.23
C ILE A 205 18.98 -15.62 -6.72
N GLU A 206 20.06 -16.41 -6.49
CA GLU A 206 19.99 -17.77 -5.92
C GLU A 206 20.09 -17.78 -4.40
#